data_83ea36fc4f34749540169d84364844eb
#
_entry.id   83ea36fc4f34749540169d84364844eb
#
_cell.length_a   1.000
_cell.length_b   1.000
_cell.length_c   1.000
_cell.angle_alpha   90.00
_cell.angle_beta   90.00
_cell.angle_gamma   90.00
#
_symmetry.space_group_name_H-M   'P 1'
#
loop_
_entity.id
_entity.type
_entity.pdbx_description
1 polymer ?
#
loop_
_entity_poly.entity_id
_entity_poly.type
_entity_poly.pdbx_seq_one_letter_code
_entity_poly.pdbx_strand_id
1 'polypeptide(L)'
;MIVLTITKNEENQRLDRFLKKYLRNAPLSGIYRIIRKDVKLNGRRADIDALLAEGDRVTLYISDETLTEFRAPKPESKGKRQFQIAYEDERVLIVSKPFGLLTHGDRVEKKNTLANQVLGYLAEGGAYDPGEERTFAPAPVNRLDRNTTGLVIFGKTLGALQSLNHMIRERGYISKHYLTVVSGEAQGELILRDMMNKDARRNTVSVTDLREAHRYAGGKLMETTARPVSVSGGFTLMDVELITGRTHQIRAHLARAGYPVIGDPKYGDARVNQKVEKKYGLSTQFLHAHRLIFEKGEGELAYIEGLSVESPLPRQLEIIKLGLFRGASDKIS
;
A
#
# COMPACT_ATOMS: atom_id res chain seq x y z
N MET A 1 -5.70 -38.50 1.98
CA MET A 1 -5.75 -38.11 0.56
C MET A 1 -6.75 -36.98 0.42
N ILE A 2 -6.32 -35.86 -0.18
CA ILE A 2 -7.13 -34.63 -0.30
C ILE A 2 -7.24 -34.30 -1.78
N VAL A 3 -8.45 -34.01 -2.24
CA VAL A 3 -8.71 -33.59 -3.64
C VAL A 3 -9.19 -32.15 -3.61
N LEU A 4 -8.47 -31.28 -4.31
CA LEU A 4 -8.80 -29.87 -4.46
C LEU A 4 -9.22 -29.63 -5.92
N THR A 5 -10.47 -29.27 -6.14
CA THR A 5 -10.93 -28.82 -7.45
C THR A 5 -10.57 -27.34 -7.59
N ILE A 6 -9.89 -26.98 -8.66
CA ILE A 6 -9.48 -25.62 -8.96
C ILE A 6 -10.71 -24.81 -9.39
N THR A 7 -10.91 -23.70 -8.72
CA THR A 7 -11.98 -22.74 -9.02
C THR A 7 -11.45 -21.62 -9.91
N LYS A 8 -12.33 -20.77 -10.40
CA LYS A 8 -11.99 -19.58 -11.17
C LYS A 8 -10.99 -18.66 -10.42
N ASN A 9 -11.05 -18.63 -9.08
CA ASN A 9 -10.11 -17.85 -8.25
C ASN A 9 -8.69 -18.42 -8.25
N GLU A 10 -8.51 -19.65 -8.71
CA GLU A 10 -7.26 -20.39 -8.62
C GLU A 10 -6.68 -20.72 -9.99
N GLU A 11 -7.42 -20.44 -11.07
CA GLU A 11 -6.96 -20.66 -12.44
C GLU A 11 -5.79 -19.73 -12.84
N ASN A 12 -5.12 -20.09 -13.90
CA ASN A 12 -3.99 -19.32 -14.49
C ASN A 12 -2.83 -19.05 -13.52
N GLN A 13 -2.73 -19.79 -12.43
CA GLN A 13 -1.56 -19.78 -11.56
C GLN A 13 -0.77 -21.09 -11.66
N ARG A 14 0.53 -21.03 -11.38
CA ARG A 14 1.39 -22.20 -11.35
C ARG A 14 1.07 -23.05 -10.11
N LEU A 15 1.18 -24.37 -10.25
CA LEU A 15 0.95 -25.34 -9.17
C LEU A 15 1.79 -25.05 -7.92
N ASP A 16 3.08 -24.68 -8.08
CA ASP A 16 3.93 -24.35 -6.93
C ASP A 16 3.42 -23.11 -6.18
N ARG A 17 2.91 -22.09 -6.89
CA ARG A 17 2.33 -20.90 -6.28
C ARG A 17 1.00 -21.18 -5.58
N PHE A 18 0.17 -22.01 -6.19
CA PHE A 18 -1.08 -22.48 -5.60
C PHE A 18 -0.80 -23.21 -4.28
N LEU A 19 0.07 -24.22 -4.29
CA LEU A 19 0.40 -24.98 -3.09
C LEU A 19 1.11 -24.17 -2.01
N LYS A 20 1.95 -23.20 -2.39
CA LYS A 20 2.54 -22.26 -1.43
C LYS A 20 1.49 -21.40 -0.71
N LYS A 21 0.42 -21.03 -1.38
CA LYS A 21 -0.67 -20.29 -0.76
C LYS A 21 -1.56 -21.22 0.09
N TYR A 22 -1.79 -22.43 -0.37
CA TYR A 22 -2.63 -23.42 0.30
C TYR A 22 -1.95 -23.97 1.56
N LEU A 23 -0.65 -24.30 1.48
CA LEU A 23 0.17 -24.82 2.57
C LEU A 23 1.07 -23.69 3.14
N ARG A 24 0.45 -22.69 3.74
CA ARG A 24 1.07 -21.40 4.12
C ARG A 24 2.30 -21.51 5.02
N ASN A 25 2.34 -22.54 5.87
CA ASN A 25 3.40 -22.77 6.85
C ASN A 25 4.47 -23.75 6.35
N ALA A 26 4.25 -24.40 5.18
CA ALA A 26 5.26 -25.29 4.63
C ALA A 26 6.50 -24.53 4.15
N PRO A 27 7.70 -24.97 4.47
CA PRO A 27 8.92 -24.40 3.90
C PRO A 27 8.96 -24.66 2.39
N LEU A 28 9.63 -23.79 1.63
CA LEU A 28 9.66 -23.87 0.16
C LEU A 28 10.19 -25.22 -0.34
N SER A 29 11.23 -25.73 0.33
CA SER A 29 11.79 -27.07 0.07
C SER A 29 10.78 -28.20 0.32
N GLY A 30 9.94 -28.05 1.33
CA GLY A 30 8.84 -28.97 1.63
C GLY A 30 7.79 -28.99 0.53
N ILE A 31 7.38 -27.81 0.03
CA ILE A 31 6.43 -27.70 -1.08
C ILE A 31 6.97 -28.39 -2.33
N TYR A 32 8.22 -28.14 -2.72
CA TYR A 32 8.80 -28.79 -3.89
C TYR A 32 8.94 -30.31 -3.71
N ARG A 33 9.22 -30.78 -2.49
CA ARG A 33 9.24 -32.22 -2.19
C ARG A 33 7.84 -32.83 -2.34
N ILE A 34 6.81 -32.18 -1.80
CA ILE A 34 5.41 -32.60 -1.91
C ILE A 34 4.98 -32.68 -3.38
N ILE A 35 5.26 -31.64 -4.20
CA ILE A 35 4.89 -31.66 -5.62
C ILE A 35 5.50 -32.86 -6.34
N ARG A 36 6.77 -33.15 -6.09
CA ARG A 36 7.46 -34.27 -6.78
C ARG A 36 6.98 -35.66 -6.38
N LYS A 37 6.56 -35.84 -5.12
CA LYS A 37 6.25 -37.18 -4.56
C LYS A 37 4.78 -37.41 -4.33
N ASP A 38 4.06 -36.39 -3.86
CA ASP A 38 2.78 -36.52 -3.18
C ASP A 38 1.68 -35.72 -3.86
N VAL A 39 1.88 -35.22 -5.09
CA VAL A 39 0.88 -34.44 -5.86
C VAL A 39 0.61 -35.09 -7.20
N LYS A 40 -0.68 -35.15 -7.56
CA LYS A 40 -1.15 -35.44 -8.92
C LYS A 40 -2.08 -34.33 -9.39
N LEU A 41 -1.93 -33.92 -10.65
CA LEU A 41 -2.84 -33.05 -11.37
C LEU A 41 -3.64 -33.91 -12.36
N ASN A 42 -4.96 -33.93 -12.20
CA ASN A 42 -5.85 -34.74 -13.02
C ASN A 42 -5.43 -36.23 -13.08
N GLY A 43 -5.00 -36.76 -11.94
CA GLY A 43 -4.56 -38.15 -11.79
C GLY A 43 -3.16 -38.46 -12.32
N ARG A 44 -2.45 -37.52 -12.94
CA ARG A 44 -1.10 -37.67 -13.47
C ARG A 44 -0.06 -36.93 -12.62
N ARG A 45 1.20 -37.34 -12.71
CA ARG A 45 2.30 -36.58 -12.11
C ARG A 45 2.35 -35.17 -12.72
N ALA A 46 2.51 -34.17 -11.88
CA ALA A 46 2.49 -32.78 -12.29
C ALA A 46 3.90 -32.15 -12.24
N ASP A 47 4.18 -31.27 -13.17
CA ASP A 47 5.36 -30.42 -13.14
C ASP A 47 5.16 -29.28 -12.12
N ILE A 48 6.25 -28.80 -11.56
CA ILE A 48 6.24 -27.74 -10.52
C ILE A 48 5.59 -26.46 -11.03
N ASP A 49 5.79 -26.16 -12.30
CA ASP A 49 5.30 -24.94 -12.96
C ASP A 49 4.05 -25.17 -13.83
N ALA A 50 3.41 -26.34 -13.72
CA ALA A 50 2.15 -26.60 -14.39
C ALA A 50 1.14 -25.49 -14.13
N LEU A 51 0.54 -24.94 -15.18
CA LEU A 51 -0.54 -23.96 -15.08
C LEU A 51 -1.84 -24.68 -14.76
N LEU A 52 -2.57 -24.16 -13.79
CA LEU A 52 -3.86 -24.69 -13.36
C LEU A 52 -4.99 -24.05 -14.17
N ALA A 53 -5.95 -24.86 -14.59
CA ALA A 53 -7.20 -24.43 -15.22
C ALA A 53 -8.39 -24.65 -14.28
N GLU A 54 -9.45 -23.88 -14.45
CA GLU A 54 -10.72 -24.13 -13.73
C GLU A 54 -11.20 -25.57 -13.99
N GLY A 55 -11.64 -26.25 -12.94
CA GLY A 55 -12.06 -27.65 -12.98
C GLY A 55 -10.93 -28.68 -12.80
N ASP A 56 -9.66 -28.27 -12.86
CA ASP A 56 -8.53 -29.16 -12.59
C ASP A 56 -8.64 -29.77 -11.17
N ARG A 57 -8.18 -31.01 -11.04
CA ARG A 57 -8.16 -31.74 -9.77
C ARG A 57 -6.75 -31.93 -9.26
N VAL A 58 -6.35 -31.17 -8.25
CA VAL A 58 -5.09 -31.32 -7.53
C VAL A 58 -5.30 -32.32 -6.40
N THR A 59 -4.68 -33.49 -6.48
CA THR A 59 -4.75 -34.53 -5.44
C THR A 59 -3.47 -34.52 -4.62
N LEU A 60 -3.60 -34.33 -3.30
CA LEU A 60 -2.50 -34.36 -2.33
C LEU A 60 -2.51 -35.67 -1.55
N TYR A 61 -1.40 -36.41 -1.55
CA TYR A 61 -1.20 -37.64 -0.83
C TYR A 61 -0.35 -37.40 0.44
N ILE A 62 -0.81 -36.46 1.28
CA ILE A 62 -0.19 -36.14 2.58
C ILE A 62 -1.11 -36.57 3.72
N SER A 63 -0.54 -36.77 4.92
CA SER A 63 -1.33 -37.09 6.12
C SER A 63 -2.12 -35.89 6.61
N ASP A 64 -3.21 -36.13 7.35
CA ASP A 64 -4.03 -35.07 7.93
C ASP A 64 -3.25 -34.24 8.95
N GLU A 65 -2.29 -34.85 9.66
CA GLU A 65 -1.36 -34.18 10.58
C GLU A 65 -0.48 -33.19 9.83
N THR A 66 0.16 -33.64 8.73
CA THR A 66 1.01 -32.77 7.87
C THR A 66 0.18 -31.63 7.26
N LEU A 67 -1.06 -31.93 6.84
CA LEU A 67 -1.96 -30.89 6.33
C LEU A 67 -2.27 -29.86 7.40
N THR A 68 -2.66 -30.31 8.59
CA THR A 68 -3.00 -29.43 9.72
C THR A 68 -1.81 -28.54 10.09
N GLU A 69 -0.60 -29.11 10.19
CA GLU A 69 0.62 -28.38 10.46
C GLU A 69 0.89 -27.28 9.39
N PHE A 70 0.75 -27.63 8.11
CA PHE A 70 1.07 -26.72 7.01
C PHE A 70 -0.04 -25.72 6.67
N ARG A 71 -1.29 -26.00 7.08
CA ARG A 71 -2.44 -25.10 6.95
C ARG A 71 -2.77 -24.32 8.20
N ALA A 72 -2.15 -24.64 9.34
CA ALA A 72 -2.45 -23.96 10.58
C ALA A 72 -2.55 -22.45 10.36
N PRO A 73 -3.65 -21.81 10.77
CA PRO A 73 -3.79 -20.37 10.60
C PRO A 73 -2.62 -19.69 11.29
N LYS A 74 -2.00 -18.70 10.62
CA LYS A 74 -1.07 -17.83 11.34
C LYS A 74 -1.82 -17.28 12.53
N PRO A 75 -1.19 -17.24 13.73
CA PRO A 75 -1.85 -16.70 14.90
C PRO A 75 -2.41 -15.32 14.55
N GLU A 76 -3.73 -15.20 14.63
CA GLU A 76 -4.45 -13.97 14.37
C GLU A 76 -3.85 -12.87 15.24
N SER A 77 -3.46 -11.77 14.63
CA SER A 77 -3.14 -10.60 15.43
C SER A 77 -4.46 -10.03 15.93
N LYS A 78 -4.84 -10.37 17.16
CA LYS A 78 -5.97 -9.74 17.87
C LYS A 78 -5.60 -8.29 18.24
N GLY A 79 -5.02 -7.54 17.31
CA GLY A 79 -4.73 -6.13 17.48
C GLY A 79 -6.03 -5.34 17.45
N LYS A 80 -6.24 -4.46 18.45
CA LYS A 80 -7.36 -3.52 18.44
C LYS A 80 -7.33 -2.72 17.13
N ARG A 81 -8.45 -2.64 16.41
CA ARG A 81 -8.61 -1.85 15.20
C ARG A 81 -8.20 -0.39 15.46
N GLN A 82 -7.25 0.12 14.68
CA GLN A 82 -6.71 1.48 14.80
C GLN A 82 -7.08 2.37 13.61
N PHE A 83 -7.60 1.81 12.52
CA PHE A 83 -7.98 2.54 11.33
C PHE A 83 -9.46 2.95 11.36
N GLN A 84 -9.80 3.96 10.55
CA GLN A 84 -11.17 4.36 10.27
C GLN A 84 -11.55 3.92 8.85
N ILE A 85 -12.82 3.59 8.64
CA ILE A 85 -13.36 3.28 7.31
C ILE A 85 -13.71 4.60 6.63
N ALA A 86 -13.16 4.83 5.44
CA ALA A 86 -13.50 5.97 4.59
C ALA A 86 -14.54 5.60 3.53
N TYR A 87 -14.48 4.35 3.02
CA TYR A 87 -15.45 3.80 2.08
C TYR A 87 -15.46 2.28 2.19
N GLU A 88 -16.62 1.66 2.08
CA GLU A 88 -16.74 0.21 2.03
C GLU A 88 -17.95 -0.21 1.21
N ASP A 89 -17.75 -1.18 0.33
CA ASP A 89 -18.81 -1.93 -0.36
C ASP A 89 -18.48 -3.43 -0.38
N GLU A 90 -19.14 -4.22 -1.22
CA GLU A 90 -18.94 -5.68 -1.31
C GLU A 90 -17.54 -6.05 -1.85
N ARG A 91 -16.91 -5.19 -2.65
CA ARG A 91 -15.66 -5.47 -3.38
C ARG A 91 -14.45 -4.68 -2.91
N VAL A 92 -14.68 -3.46 -2.41
CA VAL A 92 -13.62 -2.51 -2.06
C VAL A 92 -13.78 -2.06 -0.62
N LEU A 93 -12.65 -1.93 0.08
CA LEU A 93 -12.57 -1.26 1.38
C LEU A 93 -11.46 -0.21 1.30
N ILE A 94 -11.78 1.04 1.62
CA ILE A 94 -10.82 2.14 1.72
C ILE A 94 -10.79 2.61 3.16
N VAL A 95 -9.60 2.59 3.75
CA VAL A 95 -9.43 2.94 5.17
C VAL A 95 -8.46 4.10 5.36
N SER A 96 -8.68 4.90 6.38
CA SER A 96 -7.76 5.92 6.85
C SER A 96 -6.79 5.32 7.87
N LYS A 97 -5.53 5.20 7.48
CA LYS A 97 -4.43 4.68 8.30
C LYS A 97 -3.93 5.75 9.28
N PRO A 98 -3.82 5.47 10.58
CA PRO A 98 -3.27 6.39 11.56
C PRO A 98 -1.73 6.49 11.49
N PHE A 99 -1.15 7.40 12.29
CA PHE A 99 0.28 7.46 12.57
C PHE A 99 0.80 6.15 13.20
N GLY A 100 2.07 5.84 12.96
CA GLY A 100 2.80 4.75 13.62
C GLY A 100 2.48 3.35 13.12
N LEU A 101 1.34 3.15 12.43
CA LEU A 101 0.93 1.85 11.90
C LEU A 101 1.60 1.57 10.56
N LEU A 102 2.20 0.39 10.41
CA LEU A 102 2.72 -0.10 9.12
C LEU A 102 1.57 -0.57 8.22
N THR A 103 1.65 -0.33 6.92
CA THR A 103 0.70 -0.94 5.96
C THR A 103 0.92 -2.46 5.88
N HIS A 104 2.17 -2.89 5.71
CA HIS A 104 2.61 -4.29 5.72
C HIS A 104 3.70 -4.49 6.76
N GLY A 105 3.90 -5.72 7.20
CA GLY A 105 4.98 -6.08 8.10
C GLY A 105 6.36 -5.80 7.53
N ASP A 106 7.27 -5.44 8.43
CA ASP A 106 8.70 -5.31 8.15
C ASP A 106 9.50 -6.42 8.86
N ARG A 107 10.80 -6.24 9.02
CA ARG A 107 11.66 -7.24 9.71
C ARG A 107 11.39 -7.32 11.21
N VAL A 108 10.93 -6.23 11.80
CA VAL A 108 10.73 -6.07 13.26
C VAL A 108 9.27 -6.31 13.63
N GLU A 109 8.34 -5.61 12.97
CA GLU A 109 6.91 -5.72 13.25
C GLU A 109 6.20 -6.47 12.11
N LYS A 110 5.66 -7.65 12.44
CA LYS A 110 4.96 -8.52 11.48
C LYS A 110 3.48 -8.69 11.80
N LYS A 111 3.10 -8.48 13.06
CA LYS A 111 1.76 -8.79 13.56
C LYS A 111 0.85 -7.58 13.55
N ASN A 112 1.27 -6.47 14.17
CA ASN A 112 0.46 -5.25 14.27
C ASN A 112 0.63 -4.38 13.01
N THR A 113 -0.05 -4.76 11.93
CA THR A 113 -0.04 -4.03 10.66
C THR A 113 -1.45 -3.72 10.20
N LEU A 114 -1.60 -2.69 9.36
CA LEU A 114 -2.89 -2.34 8.80
C LEU A 114 -3.50 -3.53 8.04
N ALA A 115 -2.70 -4.24 7.24
CA ALA A 115 -3.17 -5.42 6.49
C ALA A 115 -3.75 -6.49 7.41
N ASN A 116 -3.07 -6.80 8.52
CA ASN A 116 -3.57 -7.81 9.47
C ASN A 116 -4.81 -7.33 10.23
N GLN A 117 -4.87 -6.04 10.60
CA GLN A 117 -6.04 -5.48 11.27
C GLN A 117 -7.27 -5.47 10.34
N VAL A 118 -7.08 -5.19 9.04
CA VAL A 118 -8.16 -5.25 8.03
C VAL A 118 -8.63 -6.69 7.82
N LEU A 119 -7.72 -7.67 7.75
CA LEU A 119 -8.10 -9.09 7.67
C LEU A 119 -8.94 -9.52 8.87
N GLY A 120 -8.55 -9.13 10.08
CA GLY A 120 -9.33 -9.37 11.29
C GLY A 120 -10.73 -8.75 11.23
N TYR A 121 -10.81 -7.48 10.81
CA TYR A 121 -12.07 -6.76 10.65
C TYR A 121 -13.01 -7.45 9.64
N LEU A 122 -12.50 -7.84 8.47
CA LEU A 122 -13.30 -8.51 7.44
C LEU A 122 -13.73 -9.91 7.85
N ALA A 123 -12.91 -10.62 8.63
CA ALA A 123 -13.25 -11.93 9.17
C ALA A 123 -14.34 -11.84 10.26
N GLU A 124 -14.23 -10.88 11.18
CA GLU A 124 -15.25 -10.62 12.20
C GLU A 124 -16.59 -10.21 11.59
N GLY A 125 -16.56 -9.46 10.47
CA GLY A 125 -17.76 -9.05 9.72
C GLY A 125 -18.31 -10.12 8.76
N GLY A 126 -17.69 -11.30 8.66
CA GLY A 126 -18.11 -12.38 7.75
C GLY A 126 -17.85 -12.12 6.27
N ALA A 127 -17.11 -11.02 5.93
CA ALA A 127 -16.75 -10.70 4.55
C ALA A 127 -15.51 -11.45 4.04
N TYR A 128 -14.83 -12.18 4.91
CA TYR A 128 -13.67 -13.02 4.60
C TYR A 128 -13.58 -14.18 5.58
N ASP A 129 -13.52 -15.41 5.08
CA ASP A 129 -13.27 -16.59 5.89
C ASP A 129 -11.88 -17.19 5.59
N PRO A 130 -10.89 -17.01 6.49
CA PRO A 130 -9.56 -17.56 6.30
C PRO A 130 -9.51 -19.10 6.31
N GLY A 131 -10.56 -19.78 6.79
CA GLY A 131 -10.69 -21.23 6.81
C GLY A 131 -11.17 -21.79 5.46
N GLU A 132 -12.11 -21.11 4.82
CA GLU A 132 -12.66 -21.51 3.53
C GLU A 132 -11.78 -21.02 2.35
N GLU A 133 -11.23 -19.83 2.46
CA GLU A 133 -10.40 -19.23 1.40
C GLU A 133 -9.02 -19.91 1.29
N ARG A 134 -8.83 -20.61 0.17
CA ARG A 134 -7.63 -21.44 -0.05
C ARG A 134 -6.39 -20.62 -0.43
N THR A 135 -6.54 -19.66 -1.34
CA THR A 135 -5.41 -18.97 -1.96
C THR A 135 -5.54 -17.46 -2.02
N PHE A 136 -6.74 -16.92 -1.76
CA PHE A 136 -7.02 -15.50 -1.70
C PHE A 136 -6.97 -14.98 -0.26
N ALA A 137 -6.56 -13.76 -0.11
CA ALA A 137 -6.78 -12.95 1.10
C ALA A 137 -6.90 -11.49 0.67
N PRO A 138 -7.86 -10.74 1.23
CA PRO A 138 -7.95 -9.30 1.06
C PRO A 138 -6.61 -8.61 1.32
N ALA A 139 -6.20 -7.72 0.43
CA ALA A 139 -4.88 -7.11 0.52
C ALA A 139 -4.90 -5.65 0.07
N PRO A 140 -4.01 -4.79 0.62
CA PRO A 140 -3.89 -3.42 0.16
C PRO A 140 -3.16 -3.35 -1.17
N VAL A 141 -3.62 -2.47 -2.07
CA VAL A 141 -3.01 -2.24 -3.40
C VAL A 141 -2.06 -1.06 -3.43
N ASN A 142 -2.12 -0.19 -2.43
CA ASN A 142 -1.15 0.87 -2.21
C ASN A 142 -0.58 0.79 -0.79
N ARG A 143 0.50 1.51 -0.56
CA ARG A 143 1.15 1.56 0.75
C ARG A 143 1.48 2.98 1.15
N LEU A 144 1.41 3.25 2.43
CA LEU A 144 1.91 4.45 3.06
C LEU A 144 3.09 4.11 3.98
N ASP A 145 4.01 5.05 4.16
CA ASP A 145 5.08 4.94 5.14
C ASP A 145 4.48 4.83 6.56
N ARG A 146 5.24 4.32 7.54
CA ARG A 146 4.77 4.12 8.93
C ARG A 146 4.08 5.37 9.48
N ASN A 147 4.67 6.53 9.30
CA ASN A 147 4.20 7.81 9.85
C ASN A 147 3.47 8.69 8.82
N THR A 148 3.17 8.19 7.63
CA THR A 148 2.25 8.82 6.69
C THR A 148 0.84 8.32 7.00
N THR A 149 -0.11 9.23 7.15
CA THR A 149 -1.51 8.93 7.46
C THR A 149 -2.39 8.98 6.21
N GLY A 150 -3.64 8.50 6.30
CA GLY A 150 -4.65 8.64 5.25
C GLY A 150 -4.94 7.37 4.49
N LEU A 151 -5.42 7.50 3.27
CA LEU A 151 -6.16 6.49 2.51
C LEU A 151 -5.31 5.32 2.01
N VAL A 152 -5.78 4.11 2.31
CA VAL A 152 -5.25 2.84 1.79
C VAL A 152 -6.41 2.00 1.26
N ILE A 153 -6.26 1.51 0.02
CA ILE A 153 -7.27 0.78 -0.73
C ILE A 153 -7.03 -0.72 -0.58
N PHE A 154 -8.09 -1.48 -0.31
CA PHE A 154 -8.07 -2.95 -0.22
C PHE A 154 -9.07 -3.55 -1.20
N GLY A 155 -8.69 -4.63 -1.89
CA GLY A 155 -9.62 -5.50 -2.61
C GLY A 155 -10.15 -6.58 -1.67
N LYS A 156 -11.49 -6.69 -1.57
CA LYS A 156 -12.19 -7.69 -0.74
C LYS A 156 -12.42 -8.99 -1.48
N THR A 157 -12.40 -8.99 -2.82
CA THR A 157 -12.49 -10.16 -3.69
C THR A 157 -11.24 -10.27 -4.57
N LEU A 158 -10.98 -11.45 -5.12
CA LEU A 158 -9.84 -11.65 -6.01
C LEU A 158 -9.94 -10.79 -7.28
N GLY A 159 -11.11 -10.75 -7.92
CA GLY A 159 -11.33 -9.95 -9.12
C GLY A 159 -11.16 -8.46 -8.85
N ALA A 160 -11.71 -7.94 -7.74
CA ALA A 160 -11.51 -6.57 -7.32
C ALA A 160 -10.03 -6.27 -7.01
N LEU A 161 -9.32 -7.20 -6.35
CA LEU A 161 -7.89 -7.03 -6.06
C LEU A 161 -7.05 -6.99 -7.34
N GLN A 162 -7.38 -7.81 -8.34
CA GLN A 162 -6.71 -7.81 -9.64
C GLN A 162 -6.97 -6.51 -10.40
N SER A 163 -8.24 -6.07 -10.50
CA SER A 163 -8.62 -4.81 -11.14
C SER A 163 -7.95 -3.61 -10.45
N LEU A 164 -7.99 -3.52 -9.11
CA LEU A 164 -7.32 -2.46 -8.36
C LEU A 164 -5.80 -2.45 -8.57
N ASN A 165 -5.16 -3.62 -8.60
CA ASN A 165 -3.71 -3.71 -8.88
C ASN A 165 -3.36 -3.24 -10.28
N HIS A 166 -4.22 -3.49 -11.28
CA HIS A 166 -4.07 -2.95 -12.63
C HIS A 166 -4.24 -1.42 -12.60
N MET A 167 -5.35 -0.92 -12.06
CA MET A 167 -5.67 0.51 -11.97
C MET A 167 -4.61 1.34 -11.23
N ILE A 168 -3.99 0.79 -10.17
CA ILE A 168 -2.90 1.46 -9.43
C ILE A 168 -1.60 1.50 -10.23
N ARG A 169 -1.34 0.50 -11.07
CA ARG A 169 -0.13 0.42 -11.89
C ARG A 169 -0.22 1.27 -13.15
N GLU A 170 -1.37 1.25 -13.78
CA GLU A 170 -1.62 2.03 -14.99
C GLU A 170 -1.98 3.48 -14.64
N ARG A 171 -1.66 4.40 -15.55
CA ARG A 171 -1.95 5.83 -15.37
C ARG A 171 -3.39 6.17 -15.78
N GLY A 172 -3.95 7.19 -15.14
CA GLY A 172 -5.26 7.72 -15.50
C GLY A 172 -6.44 6.90 -14.99
N TYR A 173 -6.23 5.96 -14.07
CA TYR A 173 -7.29 5.24 -13.39
C TYR A 173 -7.57 5.78 -11.98
N ILE A 174 -6.52 6.06 -11.21
CA ILE A 174 -6.67 6.54 -9.82
C ILE A 174 -5.72 7.70 -9.57
N SER A 175 -6.28 8.89 -9.34
CA SER A 175 -5.54 10.05 -8.87
C SER A 175 -5.40 10.01 -7.35
N LYS A 176 -4.18 10.21 -6.86
CA LYS A 176 -3.80 10.11 -5.44
C LYS A 176 -3.28 11.46 -4.96
N HIS A 177 -4.04 12.12 -4.10
CA HIS A 177 -3.73 13.44 -3.57
C HIS A 177 -3.30 13.37 -2.11
N TYR A 178 -2.24 14.11 -1.79
CA TYR A 178 -1.66 14.21 -0.46
C TYR A 178 -1.64 15.65 0.00
N LEU A 179 -2.03 15.90 1.24
CA LEU A 179 -1.76 17.17 1.91
C LEU A 179 -0.43 17.09 2.65
N THR A 180 0.40 18.12 2.45
CA THR A 180 1.68 18.25 3.14
C THR A 180 1.97 19.71 3.44
N VAL A 181 2.71 19.97 4.52
CA VAL A 181 3.29 21.27 4.80
C VAL A 181 4.79 21.21 4.59
N VAL A 182 5.30 22.15 3.82
CA VAL A 182 6.73 22.28 3.53
C VAL A 182 7.31 23.57 4.10
N SER A 183 8.61 23.58 4.35
CA SER A 183 9.40 24.79 4.63
C SER A 183 9.68 25.51 3.32
N GLY A 184 9.48 26.82 3.31
CA GLY A 184 9.61 27.68 2.13
C GLY A 184 8.25 28.14 1.58
N GLU A 185 8.27 29.24 0.83
CA GLU A 185 7.11 29.87 0.19
C GLU A 185 7.11 29.57 -1.31
N ALA A 186 6.33 28.60 -1.72
CA ALA A 186 6.21 28.22 -3.12
C ALA A 186 5.36 29.24 -3.88
N GLN A 187 5.90 29.73 -5.01
CA GLN A 187 5.26 30.78 -5.81
C GLN A 187 4.27 30.24 -6.85
N GLY A 188 4.24 28.92 -7.06
CA GLY A 188 3.39 28.28 -8.06
C GLY A 188 3.49 26.77 -8.05
N GLU A 189 2.81 26.14 -9.01
CA GLU A 189 2.81 24.69 -9.19
C GLU A 189 4.22 24.16 -9.49
N LEU A 190 4.57 23.05 -8.87
CA LEU A 190 5.81 22.32 -9.10
C LEU A 190 5.49 21.02 -9.85
N ILE A 191 6.03 20.88 -11.06
CA ILE A 191 5.98 19.64 -11.84
C ILE A 191 7.36 19.00 -11.75
N LEU A 192 7.46 17.95 -10.94
CA LEU A 192 8.73 17.31 -10.62
C LEU A 192 8.84 15.97 -11.36
N ARG A 193 9.94 15.79 -12.11
CA ARG A 193 10.21 14.60 -12.88
C ARG A 193 11.69 14.25 -12.81
N ASP A 194 12.02 13.25 -12.02
CA ASP A 194 13.40 12.86 -11.69
C ASP A 194 13.58 11.34 -11.67
N MET A 195 14.82 10.89 -11.53
CA MET A 195 15.17 9.50 -11.30
C MET A 195 15.43 9.22 -9.83
N MET A 196 14.93 8.09 -9.35
CA MET A 196 15.12 7.63 -7.98
C MET A 196 16.08 6.46 -7.91
N ASN A 197 17.08 6.58 -7.02
CA ASN A 197 17.94 5.47 -6.62
C ASN A 197 17.72 5.16 -5.14
N LYS A 198 17.47 3.89 -4.81
CA LYS A 198 17.22 3.45 -3.43
C LYS A 198 18.50 2.96 -2.77
N ASP A 199 18.87 3.56 -1.66
CA ASP A 199 19.85 2.99 -0.72
C ASP A 199 19.13 2.06 0.26
N ALA A 200 19.22 0.74 0.01
CA ALA A 200 18.56 -0.26 0.84
C ALA A 200 19.16 -0.35 2.25
N ARG A 201 20.44 0.00 2.44
CA ARG A 201 21.14 -0.07 3.74
C ARG A 201 20.67 1.04 4.67
N ARG A 202 20.56 2.27 4.14
CA ARG A 202 20.13 3.45 4.89
C ARG A 202 18.61 3.63 4.89
N ASN A 203 17.89 2.83 4.11
CA ASN A 203 16.45 2.99 3.85
C ASN A 203 16.12 4.46 3.46
N THR A 204 16.96 5.05 2.60
CA THR A 204 16.79 6.37 2.02
C THR A 204 16.71 6.30 0.51
N VAL A 205 16.34 7.41 -0.09
CA VAL A 205 16.24 7.58 -1.54
C VAL A 205 17.09 8.78 -1.92
N SER A 206 17.93 8.64 -2.95
CA SER A 206 18.55 9.75 -3.65
C SER A 206 17.79 10.06 -4.92
N VAL A 207 17.70 11.34 -5.23
CA VAL A 207 17.00 11.85 -6.41
C VAL A 207 18.04 12.46 -7.36
N THR A 208 17.99 12.07 -8.62
CA THR A 208 18.92 12.51 -9.67
C THR A 208 18.13 13.04 -10.85
N ASP A 209 18.61 14.13 -11.45
CA ASP A 209 18.03 14.72 -12.65
C ASP A 209 17.95 13.68 -13.79
N LEU A 210 16.87 13.71 -14.55
CA LEU A 210 16.68 12.82 -15.72
C LEU A 210 17.83 12.91 -16.72
N ARG A 211 18.43 14.10 -16.88
CA ARG A 211 19.57 14.31 -17.78
C ARG A 211 20.82 13.55 -17.36
N GLU A 212 20.92 13.22 -16.09
CA GLU A 212 22.02 12.43 -15.52
C GLU A 212 21.67 10.94 -15.33
N ALA A 213 20.48 10.52 -15.74
CA ALA A 213 19.97 9.16 -15.54
C ALA A 213 20.88 8.07 -16.11
N HIS A 214 21.60 8.36 -17.20
CA HIS A 214 22.56 7.45 -17.84
C HIS A 214 23.74 7.06 -16.94
N ARG A 215 24.02 7.84 -15.88
CA ARG A 215 25.11 7.57 -14.92
C ARG A 215 24.73 6.55 -13.84
N TYR A 216 23.45 6.22 -13.75
CA TYR A 216 22.91 5.34 -12.67
C TYR A 216 22.10 4.21 -13.25
N ALA A 217 22.72 3.04 -13.39
CA ALA A 217 22.02 1.82 -13.80
C ALA A 217 20.94 1.44 -12.74
N GLY A 218 19.69 1.25 -13.19
CA GLY A 218 18.60 0.77 -12.34
C GLY A 218 17.76 1.83 -11.64
N GLY A 219 17.94 3.11 -11.93
CA GLY A 219 17.07 4.19 -11.44
C GLY A 219 15.62 4.02 -11.90
N LYS A 220 14.66 4.48 -11.08
CA LYS A 220 13.22 4.42 -11.38
C LYS A 220 12.67 5.83 -11.53
N LEU A 221 11.90 6.06 -12.59
CA LEU A 221 11.22 7.33 -12.83
C LEU A 221 10.27 7.66 -11.66
N MET A 222 10.34 8.91 -11.20
CA MET A 222 9.41 9.54 -10.28
C MET A 222 8.74 10.74 -10.95
N GLU A 223 7.43 10.87 -10.76
CA GLU A 223 6.65 12.00 -11.27
C GLU A 223 5.67 12.44 -10.18
N THR A 224 5.70 13.74 -9.84
CA THR A 224 4.91 14.35 -8.77
C THR A 224 4.53 15.75 -9.20
N THR A 225 3.25 16.12 -9.04
CA THR A 225 2.79 17.49 -9.18
C THR A 225 2.42 18.04 -7.80
N ALA A 226 2.89 19.21 -7.43
CA ALA A 226 2.56 19.82 -6.14
C ALA A 226 2.05 21.25 -6.35
N ARG A 227 0.84 21.52 -5.82
CA ARG A 227 0.16 22.80 -5.95
C ARG A 227 0.09 23.49 -4.60
N PRO A 228 0.54 24.76 -4.48
CA PRO A 228 0.34 25.53 -3.27
C PRO A 228 -1.14 25.76 -3.03
N VAL A 229 -1.61 25.42 -1.83
CA VAL A 229 -2.97 25.69 -1.36
C VAL A 229 -3.00 26.96 -0.51
N SER A 230 -1.99 27.13 0.36
CA SER A 230 -1.87 28.29 1.23
C SER A 230 -0.40 28.54 1.56
N VAL A 231 0.00 29.80 1.62
CA VAL A 231 1.38 30.24 1.90
C VAL A 231 1.35 31.22 3.05
N SER A 232 2.15 30.99 4.09
CA SER A 232 2.22 31.86 5.27
C SER A 232 3.50 31.61 6.08
N GLY A 233 4.17 32.70 6.48
CA GLY A 233 5.22 32.66 7.53
C GLY A 233 6.39 31.73 7.21
N GLY A 234 6.81 31.64 5.98
CA GLY A 234 7.89 30.75 5.54
C GLY A 234 7.47 29.29 5.35
N PHE A 235 6.17 29.00 5.29
CA PHE A 235 5.61 27.68 5.04
C PHE A 235 4.63 27.69 3.89
N THR A 236 4.49 26.53 3.24
CA THR A 236 3.46 26.29 2.21
C THR A 236 2.69 25.02 2.54
N LEU A 237 1.36 25.10 2.58
CA LEU A 237 0.48 23.95 2.49
C LEU A 237 0.34 23.57 1.01
N MET A 238 0.62 22.32 0.68
CA MET A 238 0.56 21.81 -0.70
C MET A 238 -0.44 20.67 -0.84
N ASP A 239 -1.20 20.67 -1.91
CA ASP A 239 -1.84 19.48 -2.47
C ASP A 239 -0.86 18.84 -3.45
N VAL A 240 -0.53 17.58 -3.22
CA VAL A 240 0.47 16.84 -3.99
C VAL A 240 -0.17 15.65 -4.68
N GLU A 241 -0.24 15.69 -6.00
CA GLU A 241 -0.66 14.56 -6.83
C GLU A 241 0.51 13.61 -7.06
N LEU A 242 0.32 12.34 -6.65
CA LEU A 242 1.33 11.29 -6.76
C LEU A 242 1.09 10.46 -8.03
N ILE A 243 1.77 10.77 -9.13
CA ILE A 243 1.62 10.10 -10.42
C ILE A 243 2.29 8.72 -10.41
N THR A 244 3.50 8.62 -9.89
CA THR A 244 4.18 7.35 -9.61
C THR A 244 4.23 7.09 -8.10
N GLY A 245 4.32 5.82 -7.66
CA GLY A 245 4.29 5.46 -6.24
C GLY A 245 5.61 4.83 -5.76
N ARG A 246 6.69 5.61 -5.63
CA ARG A 246 7.99 5.11 -5.16
C ARG A 246 8.16 5.36 -3.65
N THR A 247 9.04 4.58 -3.03
CA THR A 247 9.37 4.76 -1.59
C THR A 247 9.81 6.18 -1.30
N HIS A 248 9.23 6.83 -0.29
CA HIS A 248 9.52 8.20 0.14
C HIS A 248 9.43 9.27 -0.98
N GLN A 249 8.74 8.99 -2.09
CA GLN A 249 8.80 9.83 -3.29
C GLN A 249 8.49 11.31 -3.01
N ILE A 250 7.32 11.63 -2.45
CA ILE A 250 6.92 13.02 -2.17
C ILE A 250 7.97 13.72 -1.30
N ARG A 251 8.44 13.05 -0.25
CA ARG A 251 9.38 13.56 0.73
C ARG A 251 10.74 13.93 0.09
N ALA A 252 11.29 13.00 -0.70
CA ALA A 252 12.57 13.19 -1.38
C ALA A 252 12.48 14.22 -2.55
N HIS A 253 11.36 14.17 -3.31
CA HIS A 253 11.13 15.10 -4.42
C HIS A 253 11.02 16.56 -3.95
N LEU A 254 10.16 16.82 -2.95
CA LEU A 254 9.98 18.17 -2.41
C LEU A 254 11.24 18.69 -1.74
N ALA A 255 11.99 17.85 -1.00
CA ALA A 255 13.26 18.24 -0.41
C ALA A 255 14.29 18.65 -1.47
N ARG A 256 14.40 17.89 -2.58
CA ARG A 256 15.28 18.24 -3.71
C ARG A 256 14.87 19.55 -4.38
N ALA A 257 13.58 19.81 -4.48
CA ALA A 257 13.04 21.05 -5.05
C ALA A 257 13.22 22.27 -4.13
N GLY A 258 13.82 22.10 -2.93
CA GLY A 258 14.03 23.17 -1.98
C GLY A 258 12.86 23.43 -1.02
N TYR A 259 11.87 22.54 -1.02
CA TYR A 259 10.66 22.60 -0.19
C TYR A 259 10.55 21.36 0.72
N PRO A 260 11.46 21.16 1.70
CA PRO A 260 11.44 19.98 2.53
C PRO A 260 10.18 19.92 3.40
N VAL A 261 9.61 18.71 3.54
CA VAL A 261 8.43 18.46 4.37
C VAL A 261 8.77 18.69 5.84
N ILE A 262 7.94 19.45 6.56
CA ILE A 262 8.16 19.72 7.99
C ILE A 262 8.00 18.45 8.83
N GLY A 263 8.81 18.34 9.89
CA GLY A 263 8.82 17.16 10.77
C GLY A 263 9.50 15.93 10.18
N ASP A 264 9.93 15.96 8.91
CA ASP A 264 10.57 14.81 8.26
C ASP A 264 12.00 14.58 8.80
N PRO A 265 12.26 13.46 9.52
CA PRO A 265 13.59 13.23 10.10
C PRO A 265 14.66 12.82 9.10
N LYS A 266 14.29 12.50 7.83
CA LYS A 266 15.22 12.02 6.79
C LYS A 266 15.53 13.07 5.73
N TYR A 267 14.54 13.84 5.33
CA TYR A 267 14.63 14.77 4.20
C TYR A 267 14.28 16.21 4.60
N GLY A 268 13.81 16.43 5.82
CA GLY A 268 13.41 17.74 6.32
C GLY A 268 14.58 18.64 6.72
N ASP A 269 14.29 19.92 6.96
CA ASP A 269 15.23 20.87 7.55
C ASP A 269 15.28 20.68 9.07
N ALA A 270 16.47 20.38 9.62
CA ALA A 270 16.64 20.09 11.04
C ALA A 270 16.27 21.28 11.95
N ARG A 271 16.55 22.53 11.53
CA ARG A 271 16.26 23.73 12.34
C ARG A 271 14.76 24.01 12.36
N VAL A 272 14.09 23.83 11.21
CA VAL A 272 12.64 23.98 11.11
C VAL A 272 11.95 22.86 11.92
N ASN A 273 12.40 21.62 11.76
CA ASN A 273 11.86 20.48 12.49
C ASN A 273 11.93 20.68 14.00
N GLN A 274 13.06 21.13 14.54
CA GLN A 274 13.22 21.42 15.95
C GLN A 274 12.22 22.48 16.47
N LYS A 275 11.96 23.54 15.67
CA LYS A 275 10.99 24.59 16.03
C LYS A 275 9.55 24.03 16.02
N VAL A 276 9.22 23.25 15.01
CA VAL A 276 7.88 22.66 14.83
C VAL A 276 7.62 21.59 15.90
N GLU A 277 8.62 20.78 16.24
CA GLU A 277 8.55 19.80 17.32
C GLU A 277 8.33 20.47 18.67
N LYS A 278 9.11 21.52 18.98
CA LYS A 278 8.96 22.28 20.23
C LYS A 278 7.59 22.94 20.36
N LYS A 279 7.03 23.46 19.25
CA LYS A 279 5.76 24.19 19.27
C LYS A 279 4.54 23.28 19.20
N TYR A 280 4.61 22.19 18.42
CA TYR A 280 3.44 21.38 18.08
C TYR A 280 3.60 19.88 18.39
N GLY A 281 4.79 19.45 18.88
CA GLY A 281 5.06 18.02 19.14
C GLY A 281 5.19 17.16 17.87
N LEU A 282 5.43 17.76 16.69
CA LEU A 282 5.55 17.01 15.44
C LEU A 282 7.00 16.55 15.24
N SER A 283 7.26 15.25 15.40
CA SER A 283 8.56 14.61 15.20
C SER A 283 8.64 13.71 13.96
N THR A 284 7.59 13.72 13.13
CA THR A 284 7.48 12.94 11.91
C THR A 284 6.92 13.80 10.78
N GLN A 285 7.07 13.34 9.54
CA GLN A 285 6.64 14.09 8.36
C GLN A 285 5.17 14.50 8.42
N PHE A 286 4.85 15.77 8.17
CA PHE A 286 3.50 16.24 7.90
C PHE A 286 3.09 15.78 6.50
N LEU A 287 2.58 14.56 6.37
CA LEU A 287 2.17 13.98 5.09
C LEU A 287 0.93 13.11 5.28
N HIS A 288 -0.13 13.40 4.53
CA HIS A 288 -1.42 12.77 4.65
C HIS A 288 -2.02 12.46 3.28
N ALA A 289 -2.31 11.20 2.97
CA ALA A 289 -3.04 10.79 1.78
C ALA A 289 -4.53 11.14 1.95
N HIS A 290 -4.91 12.34 1.51
CA HIS A 290 -6.20 12.91 1.88
C HIS A 290 -7.33 12.59 0.91
N ARG A 291 -7.03 12.37 -0.39
CA ARG A 291 -8.07 12.14 -1.41
C ARG A 291 -7.61 11.14 -2.47
N LEU A 292 -8.55 10.29 -2.86
CA LEU A 292 -8.46 9.37 -3.99
C LEU A 292 -9.60 9.66 -4.94
N ILE A 293 -9.32 9.75 -6.24
CA ILE A 293 -10.32 9.92 -7.30
C ILE A 293 -10.18 8.76 -8.27
N PHE A 294 -11.23 8.00 -8.46
CA PHE A 294 -11.28 6.91 -9.43
C PHE A 294 -11.74 7.48 -10.78
N GLU A 295 -10.77 7.90 -11.60
CA GLU A 295 -10.99 8.54 -12.91
C GLU A 295 -11.63 7.57 -13.90
N LYS A 296 -11.31 6.29 -13.77
CA LYS A 296 -11.84 5.19 -14.60
C LYS A 296 -12.07 3.96 -13.75
N GLY A 297 -13.14 3.24 -14.05
CA GLY A 297 -13.40 1.91 -13.52
C GLY A 297 -12.91 0.82 -14.49
N GLU A 298 -12.69 -0.41 -14.01
CA GLU A 298 -12.28 -1.55 -14.81
C GLU A 298 -12.83 -2.87 -14.29
N GLY A 299 -13.23 -3.77 -15.19
CA GLY A 299 -13.71 -5.10 -14.85
C GLY A 299 -14.85 -5.08 -13.84
N GLU A 300 -14.68 -5.79 -12.73
CA GLU A 300 -15.69 -5.82 -11.65
C GLU A 300 -15.87 -4.46 -10.95
N LEU A 301 -14.96 -3.52 -11.19
CA LEU A 301 -14.94 -2.19 -10.57
C LEU A 301 -15.31 -1.06 -11.55
N ALA A 302 -15.98 -1.37 -12.68
CA ALA A 302 -16.44 -0.34 -13.61
C ALA A 302 -17.37 0.68 -12.92
N TYR A 303 -18.13 0.26 -11.92
CA TYR A 303 -19.11 1.08 -11.20
C TYR A 303 -18.50 2.16 -10.29
N ILE A 304 -17.18 2.07 -9.94
CA ILE A 304 -16.55 3.09 -9.08
C ILE A 304 -15.97 4.27 -9.87
N GLU A 305 -16.15 4.30 -11.19
CA GLU A 305 -15.76 5.45 -12.00
C GLU A 305 -16.42 6.73 -11.49
N GLY A 306 -15.63 7.79 -11.33
CA GLY A 306 -16.10 9.07 -10.75
C GLY A 306 -16.16 9.09 -9.21
N LEU A 307 -15.93 7.96 -8.52
CA LEU A 307 -15.92 7.95 -7.06
C LEU A 307 -14.75 8.76 -6.52
N SER A 308 -15.04 9.71 -5.64
CA SER A 308 -14.04 10.45 -4.86
C SER A 308 -14.19 10.10 -3.38
N VAL A 309 -13.06 9.70 -2.75
CA VAL A 309 -13.02 9.34 -1.33
C VAL A 309 -12.01 10.23 -0.62
N GLU A 310 -12.43 10.82 0.49
CA GLU A 310 -11.60 11.72 1.28
C GLU A 310 -11.36 11.19 2.69
N SER A 311 -10.22 11.57 3.26
CA SER A 311 -9.86 11.34 4.65
C SER A 311 -9.51 12.67 5.29
N PRO A 312 -10.16 13.05 6.40
CA PRO A 312 -9.83 14.28 7.10
C PRO A 312 -8.43 14.20 7.73
N LEU A 313 -7.76 15.33 7.84
CA LEU A 313 -6.48 15.41 8.54
C LEU A 313 -6.65 14.89 9.99
N PRO A 314 -5.70 14.09 10.49
CA PRO A 314 -5.63 13.77 11.90
C PRO A 314 -5.56 15.05 12.75
N ARG A 315 -6.20 15.03 13.94
CA ARG A 315 -6.30 16.19 14.83
C ARG A 315 -4.98 16.95 15.04
N GLN A 316 -3.88 16.23 15.21
CA GLN A 316 -2.55 16.85 15.38
C GLN A 316 -2.16 17.67 14.13
N LEU A 317 -2.31 17.11 12.92
CA LEU A 317 -1.97 17.82 11.69
C LEU A 317 -2.91 18.99 11.42
N GLU A 318 -4.20 18.85 11.75
CA GLU A 318 -5.16 19.96 11.63
C GLU A 318 -4.80 21.13 12.54
N ILE A 319 -4.42 20.87 13.80
CA ILE A 319 -3.96 21.92 14.72
C ILE A 319 -2.73 22.65 14.17
N ILE A 320 -1.78 21.92 13.59
CA ILE A 320 -0.59 22.50 12.98
C ILE A 320 -0.95 23.36 11.79
N LYS A 321 -1.80 22.84 10.87
CA LYS A 321 -2.30 23.58 9.70
C LYS A 321 -2.94 24.90 10.13
N LEU A 322 -3.88 24.86 11.04
CA LEU A 322 -4.55 26.05 11.58
C LEU A 322 -3.58 27.01 12.25
N GLY A 323 -2.58 26.50 12.98
CA GLY A 323 -1.60 27.32 13.68
C GLY A 323 -0.56 28.00 12.78
N LEU A 324 -0.30 27.45 11.58
CA LEU A 324 0.63 28.02 10.60
C LEU A 324 -0.06 28.96 9.60
N PHE A 325 -1.31 28.68 9.24
CA PHE A 325 -2.03 29.38 8.16
C PHE A 325 -3.23 30.19 8.64
N ARG A 326 -3.31 30.55 9.95
CA ARG A 326 -4.34 31.47 10.48
C ARG A 326 -4.31 32.78 9.73
N GLY A 327 -5.40 33.08 8.98
CA GLY A 327 -5.56 34.34 8.23
C GLY A 327 -5.17 34.25 6.74
N ALA A 328 -4.69 33.12 6.23
CA ALA A 328 -4.59 32.88 4.81
C ALA A 328 -5.93 32.38 4.26
N SER A 329 -6.52 33.06 3.30
CA SER A 329 -7.74 32.60 2.61
C SER A 329 -7.44 31.29 1.92
N ASP A 330 -8.13 30.21 2.28
CA ASP A 330 -8.04 28.92 1.59
C ASP A 330 -8.47 29.12 0.13
N LYS A 331 -7.53 29.08 -0.79
CA LYS A 331 -7.79 29.03 -2.23
C LYS A 331 -8.06 27.59 -2.62
N ILE A 332 -9.14 27.03 -2.13
CA ILE A 332 -9.69 25.75 -2.62
C ILE A 332 -11.03 26.10 -3.27
N SER A 333 -11.03 26.17 -4.57
CA SER A 333 -12.23 26.11 -5.42
C SER A 333 -12.05 24.98 -6.41
#